data_c4acd28cb55d72d3da9bd3c73b916a49
#
_entry.id   c4acd28cb55d72d3da9bd3c73b916a49
#
_cell.length_a   1.000
_cell.length_b   1.000
_cell.length_c   1.000
_cell.angle_alpha   90.00
_cell.angle_beta   90.00
_cell.angle_gamma   90.00
#
_symmetry.space_group_name_H-M   'P 1'
#
loop_
_entity.id
_entity.type
_entity.pdbx_description
1 polymer ?
#
loop_
_entity_poly.entity_id
_entity_poly.type
_entity_poly.pdbx_seq_one_letter_code
_entity_poly.pdbx_strand_id
1 'polypeptide(L)'
;MDLKFKVRNCKWTNREHTQFLCEAFYDKFNSWVSLRCEEKSLFFLGDEIWKIRKDLEIEEFKDLRTLDEVKLSKLSEIKSEKIKILSKGSITFKNDTFSIDDTSLLRISSTIQDWKDQIDNGLNESEIIQKWVSQTNTVHNLTYSELVDLARNMRLKVQSVVLYANALKDQVAQCNTIEEIDNIKWSFN
;
A
#
# COMPACT_ATOMS: atom_id res chain seq x y z
N MET A 1 -41.51 1.43 -21.87
CA MET A 1 -40.47 2.35 -22.35
C MET A 1 -39.74 1.65 -23.48
N ASP A 2 -39.94 2.10 -24.72
CA ASP A 2 -39.20 1.51 -25.85
C ASP A 2 -37.73 1.94 -25.70
N LEU A 3 -36.89 0.98 -25.32
CA LEU A 3 -35.46 1.20 -25.26
C LEU A 3 -34.95 1.42 -26.69
N LYS A 4 -34.30 2.56 -26.91
CA LYS A 4 -33.63 2.91 -28.21
C LYS A 4 -32.44 2.03 -28.55
N PHE A 5 -32.15 1.01 -27.72
CA PHE A 5 -31.00 0.11 -27.87
C PHE A 5 -31.34 -1.27 -27.32
N LYS A 6 -30.73 -2.28 -27.89
CA LYS A 6 -30.77 -3.67 -27.38
C LYS A 6 -29.54 -3.93 -26.54
N VAL A 7 -29.70 -4.68 -25.46
CA VAL A 7 -28.60 -5.04 -24.54
C VAL A 7 -28.55 -6.57 -24.43
N ARG A 8 -27.35 -7.11 -24.39
CA ARG A 8 -27.12 -8.55 -24.17
C ARG A 8 -25.78 -8.79 -23.44
N ASN A 9 -25.52 -10.03 -23.08
CA ASN A 9 -24.26 -10.48 -22.48
C ASN A 9 -23.85 -9.63 -21.25
N CYS A 10 -24.84 -9.29 -20.41
CA CYS A 10 -24.62 -8.51 -19.21
C CYS A 10 -23.95 -9.39 -18.15
N LYS A 11 -22.89 -8.88 -17.53
CA LYS A 11 -22.12 -9.62 -16.52
C LYS A 11 -21.53 -8.68 -15.47
N TRP A 12 -21.80 -8.95 -14.19
CA TRP A 12 -21.17 -8.23 -13.11
C TRP A 12 -19.64 -8.39 -13.13
N THR A 13 -18.91 -7.32 -12.89
CA THR A 13 -17.44 -7.32 -12.88
C THR A 13 -16.85 -7.36 -11.48
N ASN A 14 -17.71 -7.20 -10.46
CA ASN A 14 -17.31 -7.25 -9.05
C ASN A 14 -18.46 -7.80 -8.19
N ARG A 15 -18.10 -8.23 -6.97
CA ARG A 15 -19.05 -8.80 -5.98
C ARG A 15 -20.03 -7.77 -5.44
N GLU A 16 -19.64 -6.51 -5.39
CA GLU A 16 -20.44 -5.41 -4.85
C GLU A 16 -21.53 -4.95 -5.82
N HIS A 17 -21.59 -5.52 -7.02
CA HIS A 17 -22.56 -5.17 -8.06
C HIS A 17 -22.58 -3.67 -8.39
N THR A 18 -21.40 -3.02 -8.31
CA THR A 18 -21.24 -1.60 -8.62
C THR A 18 -20.92 -1.32 -10.08
N GLN A 19 -20.60 -2.38 -10.85
CA GLN A 19 -20.19 -2.26 -12.23
C GLN A 19 -20.44 -3.56 -13.00
N PHE A 20 -20.93 -3.47 -14.23
CA PHE A 20 -21.06 -4.62 -15.12
C PHE A 20 -20.62 -4.29 -16.54
N LEU A 21 -20.26 -5.32 -17.28
CA LEU A 21 -20.01 -5.28 -18.72
C LEU A 21 -21.26 -5.76 -19.46
N CYS A 22 -21.55 -5.16 -20.59
CA CYS A 22 -22.57 -5.63 -21.52
C CYS A 22 -22.20 -5.30 -22.96
N GLU A 23 -22.94 -5.87 -23.89
CA GLU A 23 -22.94 -5.46 -25.29
C GLU A 23 -24.23 -4.72 -25.58
N ALA A 24 -24.15 -3.51 -26.11
CA ALA A 24 -25.29 -2.74 -26.56
C ALA A 24 -25.27 -2.60 -28.09
N PHE A 25 -26.42 -2.88 -28.73
CA PHE A 25 -26.60 -2.58 -30.14
C PHE A 25 -27.03 -1.13 -30.28
N TYR A 26 -26.25 -0.38 -31.01
CA TYR A 26 -26.54 1.02 -31.26
C TYR A 26 -26.90 1.22 -32.73
N ASP A 27 -28.16 1.53 -32.99
CA ASP A 27 -28.72 1.62 -34.35
C ASP A 27 -27.94 2.59 -35.25
N LYS A 28 -27.43 3.69 -34.66
CA LYS A 28 -26.65 4.69 -35.42
C LYS A 28 -25.37 4.11 -36.03
N PHE A 29 -24.74 3.13 -35.39
CA PHE A 29 -23.53 2.47 -35.88
C PHE A 29 -23.81 1.10 -36.50
N ASN A 30 -25.03 0.64 -36.42
CA ASN A 30 -25.45 -0.70 -36.88
C ASN A 30 -24.51 -1.82 -36.38
N SER A 31 -24.08 -1.72 -35.12
CA SER A 31 -23.09 -2.64 -34.52
C SER A 31 -23.29 -2.81 -33.04
N TRP A 32 -22.81 -3.94 -32.51
CA TRP A 32 -22.70 -4.18 -31.08
C TRP A 32 -21.44 -3.54 -30.55
N VAL A 33 -21.56 -2.83 -29.41
CA VAL A 33 -20.46 -2.16 -28.72
C VAL A 33 -20.37 -2.69 -27.29
N SER A 34 -19.19 -3.11 -26.88
CA SER A 34 -18.92 -3.52 -25.50
C SER A 34 -18.83 -2.28 -24.63
N LEU A 35 -19.58 -2.26 -23.54
CA LEU A 35 -19.67 -1.14 -22.62
C LEU A 35 -19.46 -1.59 -21.18
N ARG A 36 -18.83 -0.73 -20.39
CA ARG A 36 -18.81 -0.81 -18.95
C ARG A 36 -19.88 0.12 -18.39
N CYS A 37 -20.77 -0.43 -17.59
CA CYS A 37 -21.90 0.28 -17.01
C CYS A 37 -21.71 0.38 -15.50
N GLU A 38 -21.76 1.60 -14.97
CA GLU A 38 -21.62 1.92 -13.57
C GLU A 38 -22.38 3.20 -13.25
N GLU A 39 -22.56 3.50 -11.98
CA GLU A 39 -23.16 4.77 -11.58
C GLU A 39 -22.25 5.93 -12.02
N LYS A 40 -22.78 6.87 -12.80
CA LYS A 40 -22.04 7.98 -13.41
C LYS A 40 -20.96 7.53 -14.42
N SER A 41 -21.33 6.57 -15.26
CA SER A 41 -20.45 6.14 -16.37
C SER A 41 -20.02 7.33 -17.24
N LEU A 42 -18.75 7.33 -17.67
CA LEU A 42 -18.21 8.35 -18.58
C LEU A 42 -18.89 8.40 -19.94
N PHE A 43 -19.53 7.30 -20.34
CA PHE A 43 -20.28 7.22 -21.57
C PHE A 43 -21.78 7.29 -21.30
N PHE A 44 -22.45 8.22 -21.95
CA PHE A 44 -23.91 8.42 -21.81
C PHE A 44 -24.72 7.11 -21.93
N LEU A 45 -24.37 6.27 -22.90
CA LEU A 45 -25.07 4.99 -23.07
C LEU A 45 -24.87 4.03 -21.90
N GLY A 46 -23.68 4.01 -21.29
CA GLY A 46 -23.41 3.21 -20.09
C GLY A 46 -24.23 3.68 -18.89
N ASP A 47 -24.39 4.99 -18.72
CA ASP A 47 -25.23 5.57 -17.67
C ASP A 47 -26.73 5.25 -17.86
N GLU A 48 -27.23 5.32 -19.09
CA GLU A 48 -28.63 4.96 -19.41
C GLU A 48 -28.89 3.47 -19.18
N ILE A 49 -27.95 2.59 -19.57
CA ILE A 49 -28.07 1.15 -19.32
C ILE A 49 -27.97 0.87 -17.81
N TRP A 50 -27.14 1.57 -17.06
CA TRP A 50 -27.06 1.46 -15.61
C TRP A 50 -28.37 1.75 -14.91
N LYS A 51 -29.13 2.76 -15.38
CA LYS A 51 -30.42 3.15 -14.81
C LYS A 51 -31.46 2.04 -14.91
N ILE A 52 -31.41 1.23 -15.98
CA ILE A 52 -32.33 0.12 -16.22
C ILE A 52 -31.80 -1.23 -15.75
N ARG A 53 -30.66 -1.29 -15.04
CA ARG A 53 -29.99 -2.54 -14.67
C ARG A 53 -30.86 -3.56 -13.92
N LYS A 54 -31.90 -3.08 -13.22
CA LYS A 54 -32.84 -3.93 -12.49
C LYS A 54 -33.75 -4.75 -13.40
N ASP A 55 -33.92 -4.29 -14.64
CA ASP A 55 -34.77 -4.92 -15.66
C ASP A 55 -33.93 -5.81 -16.60
N LEU A 56 -32.63 -5.88 -16.39
CA LEU A 56 -31.69 -6.68 -17.18
C LEU A 56 -31.36 -7.98 -16.45
N GLU A 57 -31.29 -9.07 -17.21
CA GLU A 57 -30.68 -10.31 -16.73
C GLU A 57 -29.16 -10.15 -16.77
N ILE A 58 -28.55 -10.01 -15.60
CA ILE A 58 -27.10 -9.80 -15.46
C ILE A 58 -26.48 -11.04 -14.81
N GLU A 59 -25.55 -11.68 -15.54
CA GLU A 59 -24.84 -12.86 -15.03
C GLU A 59 -24.04 -12.48 -13.77
N GLU A 60 -24.15 -13.31 -12.73
CA GLU A 60 -23.42 -13.12 -11.48
C GLU A 60 -21.93 -13.12 -11.66
N PHE A 61 -21.24 -12.32 -10.83
CA PHE A 61 -19.78 -12.26 -10.82
C PHE A 61 -19.19 -13.62 -10.43
N LYS A 62 -18.31 -14.12 -11.28
CA LYS A 62 -17.50 -15.30 -10.98
C LYS A 62 -16.03 -14.87 -10.89
N ASP A 63 -15.48 -15.00 -9.71
CA ASP A 63 -14.04 -14.81 -9.54
C ASP A 63 -13.31 -16.00 -10.21
N LEU A 64 -12.56 -15.70 -11.26
CA LEU A 64 -11.80 -16.71 -12.00
C LEU A 64 -10.38 -16.87 -11.48
N ARG A 65 -9.96 -16.04 -10.51
CA ARG A 65 -8.64 -16.16 -9.89
C ARG A 65 -8.59 -17.41 -9.02
N THR A 66 -7.50 -18.12 -9.06
CA THR A 66 -7.25 -19.21 -8.12
C THR A 66 -6.82 -18.65 -6.76
N LEU A 67 -7.06 -19.43 -5.69
CA LEU A 67 -6.64 -19.03 -4.34
C LEU A 67 -5.13 -18.76 -4.27
N ASP A 68 -4.33 -19.56 -4.94
CA ASP A 68 -2.87 -19.42 -4.95
C ASP A 68 -2.42 -18.12 -5.68
N GLU A 69 -3.05 -17.80 -6.81
CA GLU A 69 -2.78 -16.52 -7.52
C GLU A 69 -3.09 -15.30 -6.64
N VAL A 70 -4.20 -15.34 -5.90
CA VAL A 70 -4.58 -14.25 -5.00
C VAL A 70 -3.62 -14.16 -3.81
N LYS A 71 -3.22 -15.31 -3.23
CA LYS A 71 -2.19 -15.34 -2.17
C LYS A 71 -0.86 -14.74 -2.65
N LEU A 72 -0.36 -15.15 -3.81
CA LEU A 72 0.88 -14.60 -4.37
C LEU A 72 0.80 -13.09 -4.62
N SER A 73 -0.31 -12.64 -5.18
CA SER A 73 -0.56 -11.21 -5.41
C SER A 73 -0.54 -10.41 -4.09
N LYS A 74 -1.24 -10.92 -3.06
CA LYS A 74 -1.28 -10.27 -1.73
C LYS A 74 0.08 -10.25 -1.05
N LEU A 75 0.86 -11.32 -1.14
CA LEU A 75 2.23 -11.37 -0.61
C LEU A 75 3.15 -10.35 -1.30
N SER A 76 2.97 -10.15 -2.61
CA SER A 76 3.68 -9.12 -3.38
C SER A 76 3.29 -7.71 -2.95
N GLU A 77 1.99 -7.45 -2.72
CA GLU A 77 1.46 -6.19 -2.18
C GLU A 77 2.09 -5.88 -0.82
N ILE A 78 2.04 -6.83 0.13
CA ILE A 78 2.63 -6.69 1.47
C ILE A 78 4.14 -6.39 1.37
N LYS A 79 4.86 -7.06 0.47
CA LYS A 79 6.29 -6.80 0.24
C LYS A 79 6.53 -5.37 -0.26
N SER A 80 5.71 -4.93 -1.20
CA SER A 80 5.83 -3.58 -1.79
C SER A 80 5.56 -2.48 -0.77
N GLU A 81 4.50 -2.62 0.05
CA GLU A 81 4.20 -1.66 1.11
C GLU A 81 5.29 -1.63 2.19
N LYS A 82 5.81 -2.80 2.59
CA LYS A 82 6.96 -2.86 3.49
C LYS A 82 8.17 -2.07 2.94
N ILE A 83 8.56 -2.32 1.68
CA ILE A 83 9.69 -1.64 1.05
C ILE A 83 9.45 -0.13 0.99
N LYS A 84 8.25 0.30 0.61
CA LYS A 84 7.86 1.70 0.54
C LYS A 84 8.00 2.41 1.90
N ILE A 85 7.55 1.77 2.99
CA ILE A 85 7.69 2.34 4.34
C ILE A 85 9.16 2.36 4.77
N LEU A 86 9.93 1.31 4.54
CA LEU A 86 11.33 1.29 4.91
C LEU A 86 12.17 2.29 4.13
N SER A 87 11.86 2.54 2.86
CA SER A 87 12.61 3.48 2.01
C SER A 87 12.23 4.95 2.18
N LYS A 88 11.00 5.25 2.63
CA LYS A 88 10.47 6.61 2.74
C LYS A 88 9.98 6.96 4.14
N GLY A 89 10.02 5.99 5.05
CA GLY A 89 9.56 6.16 6.41
C GLY A 89 10.48 7.02 7.26
N SER A 90 9.93 7.45 8.38
CA SER A 90 10.64 8.29 9.33
C SER A 90 10.19 8.02 10.76
N ILE A 91 10.94 8.54 11.69
CA ILE A 91 10.59 8.65 13.11
C ILE A 91 10.62 10.11 13.55
N THR A 92 9.85 10.43 14.57
CA THR A 92 9.96 11.72 15.27
C THR A 92 10.93 11.60 16.43
N PHE A 93 11.93 12.48 16.50
CA PHE A 93 12.86 12.59 17.58
C PHE A 93 13.19 14.07 17.83
N LYS A 94 13.17 14.54 19.08
CA LYS A 94 13.38 15.97 19.41
C LYS A 94 12.49 16.92 18.58
N ASN A 95 11.21 16.59 18.40
CA ASN A 95 10.23 17.35 17.63
C ASN A 95 10.57 17.56 16.15
N ASP A 96 11.44 16.73 15.59
CA ASP A 96 11.76 16.73 14.16
C ASP A 96 11.75 15.31 13.60
N THR A 97 11.79 15.17 12.26
CA THR A 97 11.62 13.92 11.54
C THR A 97 12.95 13.42 10.99
N PHE A 98 13.24 12.13 11.22
CA PHE A 98 14.48 11.50 10.77
C PHE A 98 14.17 10.26 9.94
N SER A 99 14.86 10.11 8.81
CA SER A 99 14.69 8.99 7.90
C SER A 99 15.14 7.67 8.51
N ILE A 100 14.41 6.59 8.20
CA ILE A 100 14.77 5.23 8.62
C ILE A 100 15.25 4.34 7.47
N ASP A 101 15.56 4.95 6.30
CA ASP A 101 16.12 4.20 5.17
C ASP A 101 17.48 3.57 5.50
N ASP A 102 17.86 2.58 4.68
CA ASP A 102 19.09 1.81 4.88
C ASP A 102 20.34 2.69 4.95
N THR A 103 20.40 3.76 4.13
CA THR A 103 21.54 4.70 4.13
C THR A 103 21.63 5.46 5.45
N SER A 104 20.51 5.94 5.96
CA SER A 104 20.44 6.64 7.24
C SER A 104 20.81 5.72 8.41
N LEU A 105 20.32 4.47 8.39
CA LEU A 105 20.65 3.45 9.40
C LEU A 105 22.13 3.07 9.37
N LEU A 106 22.71 2.90 8.18
CA LEU A 106 24.13 2.60 8.04
C LEU A 106 24.99 3.76 8.54
N ARG A 107 24.67 4.99 8.13
CA ARG A 107 25.41 6.19 8.52
C ARG A 107 25.40 6.39 10.04
N ILE A 108 24.22 6.28 10.69
CA ILE A 108 24.15 6.45 12.16
C ILE A 108 24.90 5.35 12.88
N SER A 109 24.84 4.11 12.39
CA SER A 109 25.56 2.98 12.99
C SER A 109 27.08 3.13 12.88
N SER A 110 27.59 3.56 11.71
CA SER A 110 29.01 3.84 11.52
C SER A 110 29.49 4.98 12.42
N THR A 111 28.70 6.08 12.49
CA THR A 111 29.03 7.22 13.35
C THR A 111 29.09 6.82 14.82
N ILE A 112 28.17 6.01 15.31
CA ILE A 112 28.19 5.51 16.70
C ILE A 112 29.45 4.64 16.94
N GLN A 113 29.82 3.79 15.98
CA GLN A 113 30.99 2.95 16.10
C GLN A 113 32.27 3.78 16.14
N ASP A 114 32.42 4.77 15.24
CA ASP A 114 33.56 5.66 15.21
C ASP A 114 33.76 6.42 16.54
N TRP A 115 32.65 6.94 17.12
CA TRP A 115 32.70 7.59 18.42
C TRP A 115 32.98 6.63 19.55
N LYS A 116 32.44 5.41 19.51
CA LYS A 116 32.75 4.39 20.51
C LYS A 116 34.26 4.06 20.53
N ASP A 117 34.86 3.89 19.37
CA ASP A 117 36.28 3.61 19.26
C ASP A 117 37.12 4.76 19.85
N GLN A 118 36.71 6.02 19.70
CA GLN A 118 37.39 7.18 20.28
C GLN A 118 37.20 7.24 21.79
N ILE A 119 36.00 6.91 22.33
CA ILE A 119 35.74 6.81 23.77
C ILE A 119 36.64 5.72 24.38
N ASP A 120 36.73 4.56 23.75
CA ASP A 120 37.57 3.45 24.19
C ASP A 120 39.06 3.82 24.19
N ASN A 121 39.49 4.81 23.37
CA ASN A 121 40.81 5.42 23.34
C ASN A 121 40.97 6.64 24.28
N GLY A 122 40.02 6.92 25.16
CA GLY A 122 40.14 7.92 26.22
C GLY A 122 39.45 9.26 25.94
N LEU A 123 38.68 9.41 24.86
CA LEU A 123 37.86 10.61 24.66
C LEU A 123 36.70 10.60 25.66
N ASN A 124 36.40 11.76 26.24
CA ASN A 124 35.28 11.90 27.15
C ASN A 124 33.97 11.95 26.35
N GLU A 125 33.01 11.06 26.64
CA GLU A 125 31.71 11.00 25.98
C GLU A 125 30.95 12.35 26.00
N SER A 126 31.11 13.13 27.08
CA SER A 126 30.46 14.43 27.22
C SER A 126 30.97 15.51 26.25
N GLU A 127 32.12 15.29 25.62
CA GLU A 127 32.73 16.22 24.65
C GLU A 127 32.20 15.94 23.23
N ILE A 128 31.49 14.83 23.02
CA ILE A 128 31.01 14.41 21.71
C ILE A 128 29.74 15.15 21.36
N ILE A 129 29.81 15.97 20.30
CA ILE A 129 28.67 16.63 19.69
C ILE A 129 28.63 16.29 18.20
N GLN A 130 27.68 15.48 17.80
CA GLN A 130 27.46 15.10 16.40
C GLN A 130 26.42 15.98 15.74
N LYS A 131 26.77 16.61 14.64
CA LYS A 131 25.80 17.29 13.77
C LYS A 131 25.04 16.26 12.94
N TRP A 132 23.72 16.28 13.05
CA TRP A 132 22.84 15.40 12.29
C TRP A 132 21.74 16.21 11.61
N VAL A 133 21.47 15.90 10.34
CA VAL A 133 20.47 16.62 9.53
C VAL A 133 19.18 15.81 9.49
N SER A 134 18.07 16.44 9.85
CA SER A 134 16.73 15.87 9.76
C SER A 134 16.16 15.91 8.34
N GLN A 135 14.98 15.30 8.12
CA GLN A 135 14.28 15.37 6.85
C GLN A 135 13.80 16.80 6.50
N THR A 136 13.63 17.66 7.51
CA THR A 136 13.29 19.08 7.32
C THR A 136 14.49 19.95 6.99
N ASN A 137 15.67 19.36 6.75
CA ASN A 137 16.97 20.02 6.56
C ASN A 137 17.44 20.87 7.76
N THR A 138 16.91 20.57 8.96
CA THR A 138 17.39 21.20 10.19
C THR A 138 18.61 20.45 10.73
N VAL A 139 19.64 21.21 11.13
CA VAL A 139 20.83 20.65 11.76
C VAL A 139 20.62 20.53 13.27
N HIS A 140 20.69 19.32 13.79
CA HIS A 140 20.64 19.02 15.21
C HIS A 140 22.05 18.71 15.74
N ASN A 141 22.41 19.31 16.85
CA ASN A 141 23.60 18.94 17.62
C ASN A 141 23.19 17.86 18.61
N LEU A 142 23.62 16.62 18.38
CA LEU A 142 23.30 15.47 19.21
C LEU A 142 24.50 15.07 20.03
N THR A 143 24.31 14.83 21.33
CA THR A 143 25.31 14.15 22.18
C THR A 143 25.42 12.69 21.74
N TYR A 144 26.47 11.99 22.18
CA TYR A 144 26.65 10.56 21.90
C TYR A 144 25.42 9.74 22.38
N SER A 145 24.95 9.98 23.59
CA SER A 145 23.77 9.32 24.15
C SER A 145 22.51 9.56 23.30
N GLU A 146 22.28 10.81 22.85
CA GLU A 146 21.14 11.15 21.99
C GLU A 146 21.25 10.51 20.60
N LEU A 147 22.46 10.37 20.05
CA LEU A 147 22.70 9.68 18.80
C LEU A 147 22.39 8.18 18.92
N VAL A 148 22.77 7.56 20.04
CA VAL A 148 22.44 6.17 20.36
C VAL A 148 20.94 5.97 20.52
N ASP A 149 20.24 6.90 21.18
CA ASP A 149 18.78 6.85 21.34
C ASP A 149 18.05 7.03 19.99
N LEU A 150 18.50 7.95 19.16
CA LEU A 150 17.99 8.12 17.80
C LEU A 150 18.13 6.80 17.01
N ALA A 151 19.30 6.19 17.01
CA ALA A 151 19.57 4.92 16.34
C ALA A 151 18.68 3.78 16.86
N ARG A 152 18.47 3.72 18.18
CA ARG A 152 17.59 2.74 18.81
C ARG A 152 16.14 2.91 18.31
N ASN A 153 15.63 4.13 18.30
CA ASN A 153 14.28 4.44 17.85
C ASN A 153 14.08 4.11 16.36
N MET A 154 15.06 4.42 15.51
CA MET A 154 15.07 4.04 14.09
C MET A 154 14.96 2.52 13.93
N ARG A 155 15.79 1.75 14.63
CA ARG A 155 15.79 0.27 14.57
C ARG A 155 14.48 -0.33 15.08
N LEU A 156 13.90 0.21 16.16
CA LEU A 156 12.62 -0.25 16.69
C LEU A 156 11.48 -0.02 15.68
N LYS A 157 11.46 1.11 14.99
CA LYS A 157 10.48 1.37 13.92
C LYS A 157 10.65 0.38 12.77
N VAL A 158 11.87 0.16 12.30
CA VAL A 158 12.15 -0.84 11.25
C VAL A 158 11.72 -2.24 11.67
N GLN A 159 12.05 -2.65 12.88
CA GLN A 159 11.64 -3.94 13.43
C GLN A 159 10.11 -4.08 13.48
N SER A 160 9.40 -3.04 13.93
CA SER A 160 7.93 -3.07 13.99
C SER A 160 7.29 -3.21 12.61
N VAL A 161 7.82 -2.53 11.58
CA VAL A 161 7.38 -2.69 10.18
C VAL A 161 7.59 -4.13 9.68
N VAL A 162 8.75 -4.70 9.96
CA VAL A 162 9.08 -6.08 9.53
C VAL A 162 8.18 -7.10 10.22
N LEU A 163 7.97 -6.97 11.54
CA LEU A 163 7.11 -7.88 12.29
C LEU A 163 5.66 -7.76 11.83
N TYR A 164 5.17 -6.55 11.58
CA TYR A 164 3.82 -6.33 11.06
C TYR A 164 3.63 -6.98 9.68
N ALA A 165 4.59 -6.78 8.77
CA ALA A 165 4.57 -7.41 7.45
C ALA A 165 4.55 -8.95 7.54
N ASN A 166 5.31 -9.54 8.47
CA ASN A 166 5.32 -10.98 8.67
C ASN A 166 3.98 -11.49 9.24
N ALA A 167 3.39 -10.79 10.21
CA ALA A 167 2.07 -11.13 10.72
C ALA A 167 0.99 -11.13 9.63
N LEU A 168 1.01 -10.14 8.70
CA LEU A 168 0.09 -10.15 7.55
C LEU A 168 0.34 -11.33 6.60
N LYS A 169 1.59 -11.71 6.36
CA LYS A 169 1.90 -12.90 5.53
C LYS A 169 1.39 -14.19 6.16
N ASP A 170 1.52 -14.31 7.49
CA ASP A 170 1.01 -15.47 8.23
C ASP A 170 -0.52 -15.53 8.13
N GLN A 171 -1.21 -14.38 8.20
CA GLN A 171 -2.65 -14.31 7.97
C GLN A 171 -3.02 -14.77 6.55
N VAL A 172 -2.31 -14.30 5.51
CA VAL A 172 -2.53 -14.74 4.11
C VAL A 172 -2.34 -16.26 3.97
N ALA A 173 -1.33 -16.82 4.63
CA ALA A 173 -1.08 -18.27 4.58
C ALA A 173 -2.25 -19.08 5.17
N GLN A 174 -2.90 -18.57 6.21
CA GLN A 174 -4.03 -19.24 6.90
C GLN A 174 -5.37 -19.08 6.17
N CYS A 175 -5.51 -18.14 5.25
CA CYS A 175 -6.75 -17.94 4.49
C CYS A 175 -7.08 -19.14 3.60
N ASN A 176 -8.35 -19.53 3.59
CA ASN A 176 -8.90 -20.62 2.78
C ASN A 176 -9.81 -20.12 1.65
N THR A 177 -10.17 -18.84 1.65
CA THR A 177 -11.02 -18.20 0.64
C THR A 177 -10.38 -16.95 0.08
N ILE A 178 -10.76 -16.59 -1.15
CA ILE A 178 -10.31 -15.34 -1.80
C ILE A 178 -10.82 -14.13 -1.01
N GLU A 179 -12.03 -14.19 -0.49
CA GLU A 179 -12.64 -13.11 0.29
C GLU A 179 -11.86 -12.80 1.56
N GLU A 180 -11.41 -13.85 2.28
CA GLU A 180 -10.54 -13.66 3.46
C GLU A 180 -9.26 -12.91 3.10
N ILE A 181 -8.63 -13.24 1.96
CA ILE A 181 -7.39 -12.59 1.49
C ILE A 181 -7.65 -11.14 1.08
N ASP A 182 -8.75 -10.87 0.35
CA ASP A 182 -9.13 -9.54 -0.10
C ASP A 182 -9.42 -8.59 1.08
N ASN A 183 -9.83 -9.14 2.23
CA ASN A 183 -10.08 -8.39 3.47
C ASN A 183 -8.80 -8.02 4.24
N ILE A 184 -7.66 -8.66 3.96
CA ILE A 184 -6.39 -8.29 4.58
C ILE A 184 -5.93 -6.93 4.03
N LYS A 185 -5.81 -5.94 4.91
CA LYS A 185 -5.40 -4.58 4.54
C LYS A 185 -4.12 -4.18 5.28
N TRP A 186 -3.25 -3.49 4.58
CA TRP A 186 -2.12 -2.84 5.22
C TRP A 186 -2.61 -1.58 5.96
N SER A 187 -2.47 -1.55 7.28
CA SER A 187 -2.92 -0.44 8.15
C SER A 187 -1.84 0.01 9.14
N PHE A 188 -0.56 -0.18 8.80
CA PHE A 188 0.56 0.24 9.64
C PHE A 188 0.69 1.77 9.66
N ASN A 189 0.66 2.38 10.85
CA ASN A 189 0.80 3.81 11.11
C ASN A 189 2.21 4.16 11.60
#